data_a7c7c2ac76da7c0b3e509a581387d1f1
#
_entry.id   a7c7c2ac76da7c0b3e509a581387d1f1
#
_cell.length_a   1.000
_cell.length_b   1.000
_cell.length_c   1.000
_cell.angle_alpha   90.00
_cell.angle_beta   90.00
_cell.angle_gamma   90.00
#
_symmetry.space_group_name_H-M   'P 1'
#
loop_
_entity.id
_entity.type
_entity.pdbx_description
1 polymer ?
#
loop_
_entity_poly.entity_id
_entity_poly.type
_entity_poly.pdbx_seq_one_letter_code
_entity_poly.pdbx_strand_id
1 'polypeptide(L)'
;MLTHSLRLATAAERVLRLAEFFHVTLQAAHIRGEHNVLADILSRRRTVLKTEWRLGTATFEWVSRCSPWGPPTIDLFANKFNTQLPRYVSPCPDMHAVSIDALLCPWPREVCYAFPPVTLLQQVCV
;
A
#
# COMPACT_ATOMS: atom_id res chain seq x y z
N MET A 1 25.79 -4.98 22.90
CA MET A 1 24.51 -4.98 23.62
C MET A 1 23.72 -6.19 23.15
N LEU A 2 23.62 -7.23 23.98
CA LEU A 2 22.91 -8.46 23.63
C LEU A 2 21.40 -8.21 23.74
N THR A 3 20.66 -8.54 22.69
CA THR A 3 19.19 -8.45 22.67
C THR A 3 18.62 -9.51 23.59
N HIS A 4 17.98 -9.10 24.68
CA HIS A 4 17.31 -10.04 25.60
C HIS A 4 16.00 -10.64 25.04
N SER A 5 15.56 -10.23 23.84
CA SER A 5 14.35 -10.74 23.21
C SER A 5 14.67 -11.81 22.17
N LEU A 6 14.26 -13.04 22.46
CA LEU A 6 14.40 -14.18 21.52
C LEU A 6 13.75 -13.90 20.16
N ARG A 7 12.60 -13.20 20.14
CA ARG A 7 11.92 -12.82 18.90
C ARG A 7 12.75 -11.88 18.02
N LEU A 8 13.42 -10.92 18.65
CA LEU A 8 14.30 -9.99 17.92
C LEU A 8 15.56 -10.68 17.41
N ALA A 9 16.14 -11.57 18.19
CA ALA A 9 17.28 -12.37 17.76
C ALA A 9 16.94 -13.25 16.54
N THR A 10 15.79 -13.94 16.59
CA THR A 10 15.32 -14.77 15.46
C THR A 10 15.04 -13.92 14.22
N ALA A 11 14.46 -12.75 14.37
CA ALA A 11 14.22 -11.83 13.24
C ALA A 11 15.54 -11.34 12.63
N ALA A 12 16.50 -10.95 13.46
CA ALA A 12 17.82 -10.54 12.99
C ALA A 12 18.55 -11.66 12.24
N GLU A 13 18.51 -12.89 12.76
CA GLU A 13 19.11 -14.06 12.08
C GLU A 13 18.49 -14.30 10.70
N ARG A 14 17.17 -14.19 10.57
CA ARG A 14 16.48 -14.32 9.26
C ARG A 14 16.93 -13.25 8.27
N VAL A 15 17.09 -12.00 8.72
CA VAL A 15 17.58 -10.92 7.88
C VAL A 15 19.00 -11.17 7.42
N LEU A 16 19.89 -11.63 8.32
CA LEU A 16 21.28 -11.95 7.98
C LEU A 16 21.36 -13.09 6.95
N ARG A 17 20.58 -14.16 7.13
CA ARG A 17 20.53 -15.29 6.17
C ARG A 17 20.04 -14.84 4.79
N LEU A 18 19.06 -13.94 4.72
CA LEU A 18 18.60 -13.38 3.45
C LEU A 18 19.68 -12.52 2.79
N ALA A 19 20.40 -11.71 3.57
CA ALA A 19 21.50 -10.91 3.06
C ALA A 19 22.63 -11.78 2.49
N GLU A 20 23.00 -12.87 3.16
CA GLU A 20 23.96 -13.83 2.66
C GLU A 20 23.48 -14.49 1.37
N PHE A 21 22.24 -14.94 1.32
CA PHE A 21 21.66 -15.57 0.13
C PHE A 21 21.67 -14.66 -1.08
N PHE A 22 21.38 -13.36 -0.90
CA PHE A 22 21.39 -12.38 -1.98
C PHE A 22 22.72 -11.66 -2.18
N HIS A 23 23.80 -12.09 -1.47
CA HIS A 23 25.11 -11.45 -1.52
C HIS A 23 25.09 -9.95 -1.22
N VAL A 24 24.23 -9.52 -0.29
CA VAL A 24 24.08 -8.14 0.14
C VAL A 24 24.86 -7.91 1.44
N THR A 25 25.70 -6.89 1.47
CA THR A 25 26.37 -6.48 2.70
C THR A 25 25.46 -5.56 3.50
N LEU A 26 25.17 -5.93 4.75
CA LEU A 26 24.38 -5.12 5.67
C LEU A 26 25.29 -4.30 6.58
N GLN A 27 25.00 -3.01 6.70
CA GLN A 27 25.64 -2.12 7.65
C GLN A 27 24.57 -1.51 8.56
N ALA A 28 24.70 -1.72 9.87
CA ALA A 28 23.82 -1.10 10.84
C ALA A 28 24.45 0.19 11.37
N ALA A 29 23.70 1.29 11.35
CA ALA A 29 24.11 2.56 11.92
C ALA A 29 23.06 3.04 12.92
N HIS A 30 23.50 3.54 14.06
CA HIS A 30 22.61 4.16 15.03
C HIS A 30 22.31 5.60 14.61
N ILE A 31 21.04 5.90 14.42
CA ILE A 31 20.56 7.27 14.17
C ILE A 31 19.90 7.79 15.43
N ARG A 32 20.33 8.93 15.93
CA ARG A 32 19.67 9.60 17.08
C ARG A 32 18.23 9.93 16.71
N GLY A 33 17.29 9.80 17.65
CA GLY A 33 15.85 10.02 17.42
C GLY A 33 15.54 11.39 16.81
N GLU A 34 16.29 12.43 17.19
CA GLU A 34 16.18 13.78 16.63
C GLU A 34 16.54 13.88 15.14
N HIS A 35 17.39 12.96 14.64
CA HIS A 35 17.76 12.87 13.22
C HIS A 35 16.93 11.84 12.46
N ASN A 36 16.19 10.99 13.15
CA ASN A 36 15.33 9.97 12.55
C ASN A 36 13.92 10.50 12.23
N VAL A 37 13.84 11.76 11.80
CA VAL A 37 12.61 12.52 11.61
C VAL A 37 11.68 11.81 10.62
N LEU A 38 12.23 11.29 9.52
CA LEU A 38 11.43 10.66 8.47
C LEU A 38 10.77 9.36 8.97
N ALA A 39 11.53 8.48 9.61
CA ALA A 39 11.00 7.23 10.14
C ALA A 39 10.02 7.48 11.30
N ASP A 40 10.29 8.49 12.14
CA ASP A 40 9.39 8.89 13.22
C ASP A 40 8.06 9.45 12.67
N ILE A 41 8.12 10.31 11.67
CA ILE A 41 6.94 10.81 10.97
C ILE A 41 6.15 9.65 10.34
N LEU A 42 6.82 8.70 9.71
CA LEU A 42 6.20 7.55 9.07
C LEU A 42 5.59 6.57 10.07
N SER A 43 6.21 6.38 11.25
CA SER A 43 5.70 5.48 12.28
C SER A 43 4.54 6.07 13.10
N ARG A 44 4.56 7.38 13.34
CA ARG A 44 3.55 8.09 14.14
C ARG A 44 2.35 8.54 13.33
N ARG A 45 2.56 8.90 12.07
CA ARG A 45 1.47 9.17 11.15
C ARG A 45 1.05 7.84 10.53
N ARG A 46 -0.16 7.39 10.82
CA ARG A 46 -0.94 6.50 9.94
C ARG A 46 -1.27 7.26 8.63
N THR A 47 -0.35 8.06 8.15
CA THR A 47 -0.45 8.67 6.85
C THR A 47 -0.14 7.55 5.87
N VAL A 48 -1.14 7.16 5.13
CA VAL A 48 -1.00 6.42 3.90
C VAL A 48 0.25 6.96 3.19
N LEU A 49 1.31 6.15 3.22
CA LEU A 49 2.54 6.50 2.53
C LEU A 49 2.16 6.75 1.08
N LYS A 50 2.75 7.75 0.45
CA LYS A 50 2.68 7.95 -1.02
C LYS A 50 3.29 6.77 -1.81
N THR A 51 3.34 5.60 -1.20
CA THR A 51 3.79 4.33 -1.77
C THR A 51 2.66 3.56 -2.43
N GLU A 52 1.43 4.06 -2.35
CA GLU A 52 0.36 3.51 -3.14
C GLU A 52 0.60 3.85 -4.61
N TRP A 53 0.83 2.81 -5.36
CA TRP A 53 1.09 2.88 -6.77
C TRP A 53 -0.16 3.39 -7.49
N ARG A 54 0.05 4.22 -8.47
CA ARG A 54 -0.97 4.67 -9.40
C ARG A 54 -0.63 4.17 -10.79
N LEU A 55 -1.59 3.57 -11.46
CA LEU A 55 -1.42 3.22 -12.86
C LEU A 55 -1.21 4.50 -13.69
N GLY A 56 -0.31 4.48 -14.65
CA GLY A 56 -0.11 5.63 -15.54
C GLY A 56 -1.42 6.00 -16.25
N THR A 57 -1.70 7.30 -16.37
CA THR A 57 -2.98 7.80 -16.90
C THR A 57 -3.30 7.22 -18.29
N ALA A 58 -2.33 7.20 -19.19
CA ALA A 58 -2.52 6.63 -20.53
C ALA A 58 -2.87 5.14 -20.51
N THR A 59 -2.25 4.37 -19.60
CA THR A 59 -2.54 2.95 -19.42
C THR A 59 -3.93 2.75 -18.83
N PHE A 60 -4.31 3.55 -17.83
CA PHE A 60 -5.65 3.52 -17.25
C PHE A 60 -6.73 3.83 -18.30
N GLU A 61 -6.55 4.86 -19.11
CA GLU A 61 -7.46 5.22 -20.19
C GLU A 61 -7.57 4.11 -21.25
N TRP A 62 -6.46 3.48 -21.58
CA TRP A 62 -6.45 2.36 -22.52
C TRP A 62 -7.23 1.16 -21.97
N VAL A 63 -6.94 0.75 -20.72
CA VAL A 63 -7.66 -0.36 -20.05
C VAL A 63 -9.15 -0.05 -19.95
N SER A 64 -9.52 1.18 -19.56
CA SER A 64 -10.91 1.60 -19.44
C SER A 64 -11.67 1.54 -20.76
N ARG A 65 -11.02 1.89 -21.88
CA ARG A 65 -11.61 1.81 -23.23
C ARG A 65 -11.73 0.37 -23.75
N CYS A 66 -10.78 -0.49 -23.37
CA CYS A 66 -10.77 -1.90 -23.79
C CYS A 66 -11.68 -2.79 -22.91
N SER A 67 -12.25 -2.26 -21.83
CA SER A 67 -13.12 -3.01 -20.93
C SER A 67 -14.40 -3.45 -21.66
N PRO A 68 -14.72 -4.76 -21.70
CA PRO A 68 -15.95 -5.26 -22.33
C PRO A 68 -17.22 -4.90 -21.55
N TRP A 69 -17.07 -4.44 -20.30
CA TRP A 69 -18.18 -4.04 -19.42
C TRP A 69 -18.45 -2.54 -19.40
N GLY A 70 -17.69 -1.76 -20.19
CA GLY A 70 -17.75 -0.32 -20.23
C GLY A 70 -16.71 0.35 -19.30
N PRO A 71 -16.66 1.69 -19.29
CA PRO A 71 -15.72 2.44 -18.46
C PRO A 71 -16.06 2.30 -16.98
N PRO A 72 -15.06 2.19 -16.10
CA PRO A 72 -15.28 2.14 -14.65
C PRO A 72 -15.78 3.48 -14.12
N THR A 73 -16.57 3.41 -13.05
CA THR A 73 -17.23 4.58 -12.44
C THR A 73 -16.76 4.86 -11.02
N ILE A 74 -16.09 3.89 -10.38
CA ILE A 74 -15.57 3.99 -9.02
C ILE A 74 -14.22 3.29 -8.90
N ASP A 75 -13.30 3.89 -8.14
CA ASP A 75 -11.99 3.35 -7.80
C ASP A 75 -12.02 2.76 -6.38
N LEU A 76 -11.88 1.45 -6.26
CA LEU A 76 -12.09 0.75 -4.97
C LEU A 76 -10.88 0.79 -4.04
N PHE A 77 -9.67 0.99 -4.55
CA PHE A 77 -8.44 0.95 -3.76
C PHE A 77 -7.61 2.23 -3.95
N ALA A 78 -8.21 3.36 -3.62
CA ALA A 78 -7.57 4.65 -3.85
C ALA A 78 -7.71 5.59 -2.65
N ASN A 79 -6.95 6.64 -2.67
CA ASN A 79 -7.11 7.79 -1.80
C ASN A 79 -7.14 9.07 -2.67
N LYS A 80 -7.34 10.22 -2.05
CA LYS A 80 -7.43 11.51 -2.76
C LYS A 80 -6.20 11.88 -3.62
N PHE A 81 -5.06 11.21 -3.42
CA PHE A 81 -3.82 11.53 -4.14
C PHE A 81 -3.56 10.61 -5.33
N ASN A 82 -4.07 9.36 -5.29
CA ASN A 82 -3.81 8.36 -6.32
C ASN A 82 -5.05 7.89 -7.08
N THR A 83 -6.24 8.35 -6.71
CA THR A 83 -7.47 7.99 -7.41
C THR A 83 -7.42 8.31 -8.91
N GLN A 84 -7.95 7.41 -9.71
CA GLN A 84 -8.12 7.57 -11.16
C GLN A 84 -9.51 8.14 -11.51
N LEU A 85 -10.45 8.03 -10.57
CA LEU A 85 -11.86 8.38 -10.79
C LEU A 85 -12.34 9.38 -9.72
N PRO A 86 -13.36 10.19 -10.02
CA PRO A 86 -13.94 11.14 -9.05
C PRO A 86 -14.53 10.45 -7.81
N ARG A 87 -15.06 9.23 -7.98
CA ARG A 87 -15.60 8.41 -6.91
C ARG A 87 -14.58 7.34 -6.53
N TYR A 88 -14.28 7.22 -5.25
CA TYR A 88 -13.31 6.24 -4.76
C TYR A 88 -13.63 5.76 -3.35
N VAL A 89 -13.11 4.59 -3.00
CA VAL A 89 -13.14 4.01 -1.64
C VAL A 89 -11.75 4.15 -1.04
N SER A 90 -11.67 4.80 0.12
CA SER A 90 -10.40 5.06 0.79
C SER A 90 -10.09 4.00 1.85
N PRO A 91 -8.80 3.60 2.02
CA PRO A 91 -8.42 2.72 3.12
C PRO A 91 -8.55 3.36 4.51
N CYS A 92 -8.65 4.68 4.58
CA CYS A 92 -8.77 5.46 5.81
C CYS A 92 -9.95 6.42 5.73
N PRO A 93 -10.46 6.93 6.87
CA PRO A 93 -11.48 7.96 6.87
C PRO A 93 -11.08 9.16 6.02
N ASP A 94 -11.89 9.46 5.00
CA ASP A 94 -11.73 10.56 4.07
C ASP A 94 -13.11 11.12 3.73
N MET A 95 -13.31 12.42 3.96
CA MET A 95 -14.60 13.10 3.75
C MET A 95 -15.00 13.18 2.26
N HIS A 96 -14.08 12.95 1.34
CA HIS A 96 -14.31 12.96 -0.11
C HIS A 96 -14.52 11.56 -0.68
N ALA A 97 -14.21 10.51 0.08
CA ALA A 97 -14.42 9.13 -0.33
C ALA A 97 -15.89 8.72 -0.21
N VAL A 98 -16.34 7.84 -1.10
CA VAL A 98 -17.71 7.28 -1.07
C VAL A 98 -17.88 6.31 0.09
N SER A 99 -16.82 5.57 0.44
CA SER A 99 -16.80 4.61 1.55
C SER A 99 -15.39 4.41 2.06
N ILE A 100 -15.28 3.66 3.15
CA ILE A 100 -14.01 3.32 3.79
C ILE A 100 -13.80 1.82 3.67
N ASP A 101 -12.57 1.40 3.37
CA ASP A 101 -12.10 0.02 3.28
C ASP A 101 -12.91 -0.84 2.29
N ALA A 102 -12.37 -1.00 1.09
CA ALA A 102 -12.99 -1.77 0.02
C ALA A 102 -13.13 -3.28 0.34
N LEU A 103 -12.41 -3.80 1.33
CA LEU A 103 -12.55 -5.20 1.76
C LEU A 103 -13.72 -5.37 2.74
N LEU A 104 -14.17 -4.30 3.38
CA LEU A 104 -15.25 -4.34 4.37
C LEU A 104 -16.57 -3.75 3.85
N CYS A 105 -16.52 -2.87 2.85
CA CYS A 105 -17.75 -2.29 2.29
C CYS A 105 -18.30 -3.14 1.15
N PRO A 106 -19.63 -3.14 0.94
CA PRO A 106 -20.24 -3.80 -0.22
C PRO A 106 -19.82 -3.07 -1.52
N TRP A 107 -19.39 -3.82 -2.52
CA TRP A 107 -19.08 -3.27 -3.82
C TRP A 107 -20.36 -2.93 -4.59
N PRO A 108 -20.44 -1.77 -5.22
CA PRO A 108 -21.61 -1.38 -5.99
C PRO A 108 -21.77 -2.26 -7.24
N ARG A 109 -23.02 -2.40 -7.72
CA ARG A 109 -23.33 -3.15 -8.93
C ARG A 109 -23.08 -2.30 -10.18
N GLU A 110 -21.89 -1.79 -10.31
CA GLU A 110 -21.43 -0.99 -11.45
C GLU A 110 -20.02 -1.43 -11.85
N VAL A 111 -19.47 -0.93 -12.94
CA VAL A 111 -18.12 -1.27 -13.35
C VAL A 111 -17.13 -0.59 -12.39
N CYS A 112 -16.47 -1.41 -11.60
CA CYS A 112 -15.49 -0.96 -10.62
C CYS A 112 -14.07 -1.08 -11.17
N TYR A 113 -13.24 -0.09 -10.88
CA TYR A 113 -11.79 -0.19 -11.04
C TYR A 113 -11.17 -0.61 -9.72
N ALA A 114 -10.35 -1.66 -9.76
CA ALA A 114 -9.64 -2.15 -8.58
C ALA A 114 -8.15 -2.32 -8.91
N PHE A 115 -7.33 -1.51 -8.27
CA PHE A 115 -5.87 -1.61 -8.33
C PHE A 115 -5.30 -1.71 -6.91
N PRO A 116 -5.55 -2.85 -6.23
CA PRO A 116 -5.16 -3.02 -4.84
C PRO A 116 -3.64 -3.11 -4.69
N PRO A 117 -3.09 -2.73 -3.52
CA PRO A 117 -1.72 -3.06 -3.15
C PRO A 117 -1.45 -4.56 -3.31
N VAL A 118 -0.23 -4.93 -3.71
CA VAL A 118 0.16 -6.33 -3.97
C VAL A 118 -0.16 -7.26 -2.79
N THR A 119 -0.03 -6.74 -1.57
CA THR A 119 -0.34 -7.48 -0.34
C THR A 119 -1.81 -7.85 -0.18
N LEU A 120 -2.72 -7.16 -0.86
CA LEU A 120 -4.17 -7.40 -0.79
C LEU A 120 -4.70 -8.25 -1.95
N LEU A 121 -3.89 -8.56 -2.97
CA LEU A 121 -4.32 -9.31 -4.15
C LEU A 121 -4.97 -10.65 -3.81
N GLN A 122 -4.44 -11.37 -2.83
CA GLN A 122 -5.02 -12.66 -2.41
C GLN A 122 -6.42 -12.52 -1.80
N GLN A 123 -6.72 -11.37 -1.19
CA GLN A 123 -8.04 -11.13 -0.57
C GLN A 123 -9.07 -10.62 -1.57
N VAL A 124 -8.61 -10.04 -2.67
CA VAL A 124 -9.48 -9.45 -3.71
C VAL A 124 -9.82 -10.45 -4.81
N CYS A 125 -8.92 -11.41 -5.09
CA CYS A 125 -9.07 -12.37 -6.19
C CYS A 125 -9.65 -13.74 -5.77
N VAL A 126 -10.25 -13.85 -4.59
CA VAL A 126 -10.87 -15.10 -4.08
C VAL A 126 -12.35 -15.16 -4.43
#